data_6a99cb7d060f3bd3028e6fa459eb02ac
#
_entry.id   6a99cb7d060f3bd3028e6fa459eb02ac
#
_cell.length_a   1.000
_cell.length_b   1.000
_cell.length_c   1.000
_cell.angle_alpha   90.00
_cell.angle_beta   90.00
_cell.angle_gamma   90.00
#
_symmetry.space_group_name_H-M   'P 1'
#
loop_
_entity.id
_entity.type
_entity.pdbx_description
1 polymer ?
#
loop_
_entity_poly.entity_id
_entity_poly.type
_entity_poly.pdbx_seq_one_letter_code
_entity_poly.pdbx_strand_id
1 'polypeptide(L)'
;EAIGRRGRNICFIEPKYAGEGPDEQQALADYYHERHGLRVMHADPCELEIIGDEVCYLGEPIDVAYRDYEVRDLISLAVQTGNDLAPVRKLFRENRVISSLAGEFDHKSCWELLTDPQLTNKYFTADERQIFRRHILWTRILTDRQTTLPDGDWGDLLEFVREQRDILVLKPNRSYGGAGVLIGQAISQEEWEQAIDEAVASPDRWVVQRQAILPVNEFPVVGPDGNVHDEPFYTVMGFAPTKHGLAILGRASQKQVVNVAQRGGMCGVFSGRPALSLVGPNRTARRG
;
A
#
# COMPACT_ATOMS: atom_id res chain seq x y z
N GLU A 1 -17.27 -8.65 16.32
CA GLU A 1 -18.04 -7.71 17.14
C GLU A 1 -18.43 -6.43 16.38
N ALA A 2 -17.50 -5.81 15.64
CA ALA A 2 -17.77 -4.54 14.94
C ALA A 2 -18.91 -4.62 13.91
N ILE A 3 -19.19 -5.81 13.39
CA ILE A 3 -20.29 -6.08 12.44
C ILE A 3 -21.53 -6.68 13.11
N GLY A 4 -21.57 -6.74 14.45
CA GLY A 4 -22.71 -7.24 15.21
C GLY A 4 -22.87 -8.77 15.22
N ARG A 5 -21.90 -9.53 14.68
CA ARG A 5 -21.91 -11.00 14.71
C ARG A 5 -20.98 -11.53 15.80
N ARG A 6 -21.38 -12.64 16.40
CA ARG A 6 -20.63 -13.30 17.49
C ARG A 6 -20.10 -14.68 17.13
N GLY A 7 -20.24 -15.07 15.87
CA GLY A 7 -19.73 -16.34 15.35
C GLY A 7 -18.20 -16.37 15.31
N ARG A 8 -17.65 -17.54 15.00
CA ARG A 8 -16.21 -17.81 14.97
C ARG A 8 -15.69 -18.20 13.59
N ASN A 9 -16.54 -18.11 12.57
CA ASN A 9 -16.22 -18.54 11.22
C ASN A 9 -15.75 -17.36 10.37
N ILE A 10 -14.46 -17.37 10.04
CA ILE A 10 -13.86 -16.43 9.09
C ILE A 10 -13.66 -17.17 7.78
N CYS A 11 -14.00 -16.54 6.66
CA CYS A 11 -13.70 -17.07 5.33
C CYS A 11 -12.69 -16.17 4.64
N PHE A 12 -11.56 -16.71 4.24
CA PHE A 12 -10.63 -16.07 3.31
C PHE A 12 -11.14 -16.33 1.90
N ILE A 13 -11.54 -15.24 1.21
CA ILE A 13 -11.96 -15.26 -0.18
C ILE A 13 -10.74 -14.89 -1.02
N GLU A 14 -10.16 -15.89 -1.66
CA GLU A 14 -8.86 -15.77 -2.30
C GLU A 14 -8.84 -16.50 -3.66
N PRO A 15 -7.90 -16.18 -4.55
CA PRO A 15 -7.71 -16.88 -5.81
C PRO A 15 -7.08 -18.27 -5.56
N LYS A 16 -7.81 -19.14 -4.88
CA LYS A 16 -7.40 -20.45 -4.38
C LYS A 16 -6.73 -21.35 -5.42
N TYR A 17 -7.06 -21.15 -6.69
CA TYR A 17 -6.58 -21.97 -7.81
C TYR A 17 -5.56 -21.23 -8.70
N ALA A 18 -5.17 -20.02 -8.37
CA ALA A 18 -4.37 -19.15 -9.23
C ALA A 18 -2.85 -19.22 -8.99
N GLY A 19 -2.33 -20.32 -8.48
CA GLY A 19 -0.90 -20.55 -8.49
C GLY A 19 -0.21 -20.55 -7.12
N GLU A 20 1.11 -20.73 -7.17
CA GLU A 20 1.99 -20.88 -6.00
C GLU A 20 2.31 -19.47 -5.43
N GLY A 21 1.75 -19.15 -4.28
CA GLY A 21 2.14 -18.00 -3.44
C GLY A 21 2.74 -18.48 -2.13
N PRO A 22 3.37 -17.59 -1.35
CA PRO A 22 3.69 -17.91 0.04
C PRO A 22 2.39 -18.20 0.79
N ASP A 23 2.39 -19.22 1.60
CA ASP A 23 1.22 -19.69 2.35
C ASP A 23 0.97 -18.84 3.61
N GLU A 24 0.93 -17.50 3.42
CA GLU A 24 0.70 -16.57 4.54
C GLU A 24 -0.73 -16.65 5.05
N GLN A 25 -1.69 -16.98 4.20
CA GLN A 25 -3.08 -17.18 4.59
C GLN A 25 -3.21 -18.39 5.53
N GLN A 26 -2.49 -19.47 5.27
CA GLN A 26 -2.49 -20.62 6.17
C GLN A 26 -1.84 -20.27 7.51
N ALA A 27 -0.72 -19.55 7.51
CA ALA A 27 -0.08 -19.09 8.74
C ALA A 27 -1.00 -18.18 9.58
N LEU A 28 -1.76 -17.30 8.92
CA LEU A 28 -2.78 -16.48 9.57
C LEU A 28 -3.94 -17.31 10.12
N ALA A 29 -4.40 -18.32 9.37
CA ALA A 29 -5.46 -19.23 9.81
C ALA A 29 -5.05 -19.99 11.07
N ASP A 30 -3.84 -20.54 11.08
CA ASP A 30 -3.27 -21.25 12.23
C ASP A 30 -3.17 -20.32 13.44
N TYR A 31 -2.63 -19.12 13.26
CA TYR A 31 -2.56 -18.11 14.31
C TYR A 31 -3.93 -17.75 14.89
N TYR A 32 -4.93 -17.52 14.06
CA TYR A 32 -6.29 -17.19 14.52
C TYR A 32 -6.94 -18.36 15.25
N HIS A 33 -6.70 -19.58 14.79
CA HIS A 33 -7.19 -20.77 15.46
C HIS A 33 -6.54 -20.95 16.84
N GLU A 34 -5.22 -20.93 16.89
CA GLU A 34 -4.45 -21.20 18.13
C GLU A 34 -4.66 -20.10 19.18
N ARG A 35 -4.69 -18.84 18.76
CA ARG A 35 -4.72 -17.70 19.70
C ARG A 35 -6.12 -17.25 20.06
N HIS A 36 -7.09 -17.45 19.19
CA HIS A 36 -8.43 -16.90 19.33
C HIS A 36 -9.54 -17.95 19.22
N GLY A 37 -9.22 -19.19 18.89
CA GLY A 37 -10.20 -20.27 18.69
C GLY A 37 -11.15 -19.98 17.54
N LEU A 38 -10.70 -19.20 16.54
CA LEU A 38 -11.46 -18.91 15.33
C LEU A 38 -11.29 -20.04 14.33
N ARG A 39 -12.34 -20.32 13.56
CA ARG A 39 -12.28 -21.24 12.43
C ARG A 39 -12.08 -20.42 11.16
N VAL A 40 -11.02 -20.70 10.43
CA VAL A 40 -10.74 -20.09 9.15
C VAL A 40 -11.02 -21.07 8.04
N MET A 41 -11.77 -20.62 7.04
CA MET A 41 -12.11 -21.36 5.82
C MET A 41 -11.47 -20.64 4.64
N HIS A 42 -11.04 -21.39 3.62
CA HIS A 42 -10.44 -20.85 2.40
C HIS A 42 -11.34 -21.18 1.22
N ALA A 43 -11.87 -20.17 0.56
CA ALA A 43 -12.81 -20.35 -0.53
C ALA A 43 -12.46 -19.48 -1.75
N ASP A 44 -12.62 -20.05 -2.93
CA ASP A 44 -12.78 -19.24 -4.14
C ASP A 44 -14.15 -18.54 -4.12
N PRO A 45 -14.29 -17.31 -4.64
CA PRO A 45 -15.58 -16.60 -4.70
C PRO A 45 -16.72 -17.42 -5.30
N CYS A 46 -16.43 -18.29 -6.27
CA CYS A 46 -17.41 -19.13 -6.96
C CYS A 46 -17.85 -20.36 -6.14
N GLU A 47 -17.16 -20.70 -5.07
CA GLU A 47 -17.51 -21.82 -4.19
C GLU A 47 -18.52 -21.45 -3.08
N LEU A 48 -18.83 -20.16 -2.95
CA LEU A 48 -19.75 -19.69 -1.93
C LEU A 48 -21.19 -19.91 -2.36
N GLU A 49 -22.05 -20.22 -1.41
CA GLU A 49 -23.48 -20.46 -1.63
C GLU A 49 -24.35 -19.67 -0.63
N ILE A 50 -25.62 -19.50 -0.96
CA ILE A 50 -26.62 -18.94 -0.04
C ILE A 50 -27.54 -20.08 0.39
N ILE A 51 -27.55 -20.40 1.69
CA ILE A 51 -28.44 -21.39 2.29
C ILE A 51 -29.39 -20.67 3.24
N GLY A 52 -30.65 -20.64 2.90
CA GLY A 52 -31.61 -19.80 3.62
C GLY A 52 -31.26 -18.32 3.49
N ASP A 53 -30.94 -17.70 4.60
CA ASP A 53 -30.50 -16.28 4.64
C ASP A 53 -29.00 -16.12 4.93
N GLU A 54 -28.25 -17.20 5.05
CA GLU A 54 -26.83 -17.18 5.36
C GLU A 54 -25.95 -17.43 4.11
N VAL A 55 -24.82 -16.76 4.06
CA VAL A 55 -23.75 -17.11 3.11
C VAL A 55 -22.90 -18.20 3.75
N CYS A 56 -22.70 -19.28 2.99
CA CYS A 56 -22.03 -20.49 3.46
C CYS A 56 -20.87 -20.90 2.53
N TYR A 57 -19.94 -21.62 3.10
CA TYR A 57 -18.92 -22.40 2.39
C TYR A 57 -18.98 -23.85 2.86
N LEU A 58 -19.18 -24.80 1.96
CA LEU A 58 -19.36 -26.23 2.27
C LEU A 58 -20.43 -26.48 3.35
N GLY A 59 -21.56 -25.75 3.26
CA GLY A 59 -22.67 -25.82 4.19
C GLY A 59 -22.46 -25.09 5.53
N GLU A 60 -21.30 -24.54 5.79
CA GLU A 60 -20.96 -23.84 7.03
C GLU A 60 -21.15 -22.33 6.87
N PRO A 61 -21.88 -21.67 7.78
CA PRO A 61 -22.13 -20.23 7.67
C PRO A 61 -20.86 -19.41 7.89
N ILE A 62 -20.70 -18.36 7.12
CA ILE A 62 -19.59 -17.40 7.22
C ILE A 62 -20.05 -16.23 8.08
N ASP A 63 -19.31 -15.91 9.15
CA ASP A 63 -19.59 -14.72 9.95
C ASP A 63 -18.96 -13.46 9.37
N VAL A 64 -17.70 -13.55 8.93
CA VAL A 64 -16.97 -12.48 8.28
C VAL A 64 -16.08 -13.05 7.19
N ALA A 65 -15.98 -12.34 6.09
CA ALA A 65 -15.03 -12.66 5.02
C ALA A 65 -13.85 -11.69 5.03
N TYR A 66 -12.66 -12.22 4.81
CA TYR A 66 -11.47 -11.45 4.44
C TYR A 66 -11.18 -11.70 2.97
N ARG A 67 -11.18 -10.66 2.15
CA ARG A 67 -10.97 -10.79 0.71
C ARG A 67 -9.54 -10.48 0.30
N ASP A 68 -9.00 -11.30 -0.56
CA ASP A 68 -7.74 -11.09 -1.28
C ASP A 68 -7.97 -10.77 -2.78
N TYR A 69 -9.18 -10.42 -3.13
CA TYR A 69 -9.57 -9.91 -4.44
C TYR A 69 -9.81 -8.42 -4.40
N GLU A 70 -9.31 -7.67 -5.36
CA GLU A 70 -9.85 -6.34 -5.64
C GLU A 70 -11.29 -6.44 -6.14
N VAL A 71 -12.10 -5.41 -5.93
CA VAL A 71 -13.49 -5.41 -6.42
C VAL A 71 -13.54 -5.53 -7.95
N ARG A 72 -12.57 -4.93 -8.64
CA ARG A 72 -12.41 -5.05 -10.09
C ARG A 72 -12.20 -6.50 -10.53
N ASP A 73 -11.39 -7.25 -9.79
CA ASP A 73 -11.10 -8.65 -10.11
C ASP A 73 -12.33 -9.53 -9.88
N LEU A 74 -13.12 -9.26 -8.83
CA LEU A 74 -14.41 -9.91 -8.62
C LEU A 74 -15.40 -9.63 -9.75
N ILE A 75 -15.44 -8.39 -10.26
CA ILE A 75 -16.28 -8.03 -11.42
C ILE A 75 -15.80 -8.78 -12.67
N SER A 76 -14.49 -8.82 -12.91
CA SER A 76 -13.90 -9.53 -14.04
C SER A 76 -14.18 -11.03 -13.96
N LEU A 77 -14.03 -11.62 -12.76
CA LEU A 77 -14.35 -13.04 -12.51
C LEU A 77 -15.81 -13.34 -12.80
N ALA A 78 -16.75 -12.50 -12.35
CA ALA A 78 -18.17 -12.65 -12.62
C ALA A 78 -18.47 -12.65 -14.13
N VAL A 79 -17.83 -11.77 -14.89
CA VAL A 79 -17.97 -11.71 -16.35
C VAL A 79 -17.39 -12.95 -17.02
N GLN A 80 -16.21 -13.38 -16.61
CA GLN A 80 -15.50 -14.53 -17.22
C GLN A 80 -16.21 -15.86 -16.96
N THR A 81 -16.74 -16.04 -15.75
CA THR A 81 -17.38 -17.29 -15.33
C THR A 81 -18.89 -17.33 -15.61
N GLY A 82 -19.52 -16.21 -15.89
CA GLY A 82 -20.99 -16.08 -15.95
C GLY A 82 -21.66 -16.23 -14.58
N ASN A 83 -20.88 -16.27 -13.48
CA ASN A 83 -21.39 -16.33 -12.12
C ASN A 83 -21.56 -14.91 -11.58
N ASP A 84 -22.75 -14.56 -11.11
CA ASP A 84 -23.03 -13.20 -10.60
C ASP A 84 -22.42 -12.93 -9.20
N LEU A 85 -21.77 -13.93 -8.60
CA LEU A 85 -21.18 -13.87 -7.25
C LEU A 85 -22.17 -13.35 -6.19
N ALA A 86 -23.43 -13.76 -6.27
CA ALA A 86 -24.49 -13.32 -5.36
C ALA A 86 -24.13 -13.47 -3.87
N PRO A 87 -23.45 -14.56 -3.41
CA PRO A 87 -23.01 -14.71 -2.04
C PRO A 87 -22.02 -13.61 -1.61
N VAL A 88 -21.01 -13.31 -2.44
CA VAL A 88 -20.02 -12.26 -2.16
C VAL A 88 -20.71 -10.89 -2.10
N ARG A 89 -21.61 -10.60 -3.05
CA ARG A 89 -22.38 -9.35 -3.05
C ARG A 89 -23.27 -9.21 -1.82
N LYS A 90 -23.83 -10.33 -1.29
CA LYS A 90 -24.59 -10.35 -0.04
C LYS A 90 -23.68 -9.98 1.14
N LEU A 91 -22.49 -10.58 1.25
CA LEU A 91 -21.53 -10.25 2.30
C LEU A 91 -21.15 -8.75 2.29
N PHE A 92 -20.94 -8.15 1.11
CA PHE A 92 -20.69 -6.70 1.01
C PHE A 92 -21.89 -5.86 1.48
N ARG A 93 -23.11 -6.20 1.05
CA ARG A 93 -24.32 -5.48 1.48
C ARG A 93 -24.56 -5.54 2.98
N GLU A 94 -24.20 -6.64 3.60
CA GLU A 94 -24.30 -6.87 5.04
C GLU A 94 -23.09 -6.33 5.84
N ASN A 95 -22.15 -5.68 5.16
CA ASN A 95 -20.90 -5.17 5.76
C ASN A 95 -20.11 -6.27 6.49
N ARG A 96 -20.06 -7.45 5.93
CA ARG A 96 -19.37 -8.63 6.48
C ARG A 96 -18.05 -8.95 5.78
N VAL A 97 -17.51 -8.00 5.01
CA VAL A 97 -16.25 -8.14 4.28
C VAL A 97 -15.18 -7.21 4.84
N ILE A 98 -14.02 -7.75 5.14
CA ILE A 98 -12.78 -7.04 5.40
C ILE A 98 -11.88 -7.21 4.15
N SER A 99 -11.39 -6.25 3.49
CA SER A 99 -11.69 -4.84 3.49
C SER A 99 -13.01 -4.58 2.76
N SER A 100 -13.85 -3.71 3.32
CA SER A 100 -15.13 -3.34 2.70
C SER A 100 -14.94 -2.50 1.42
N LEU A 101 -16.06 -2.12 0.76
CA LEU A 101 -15.99 -1.21 -0.40
C LEU A 101 -15.30 0.14 -0.07
N ALA A 102 -15.28 0.55 1.20
CA ALA A 102 -14.52 1.71 1.63
C ALA A 102 -13.01 1.56 1.42
N GLY A 103 -12.50 0.33 1.34
CA GLY A 103 -11.10 0.06 0.95
C GLY A 103 -10.77 0.46 -0.48
N GLU A 104 -11.77 0.71 -1.34
CA GLU A 104 -11.56 1.25 -2.68
C GLU A 104 -11.08 2.72 -2.67
N PHE A 105 -11.00 3.37 -1.51
CA PHE A 105 -10.26 4.62 -1.34
C PHE A 105 -8.74 4.46 -1.39
N ASP A 106 -8.23 3.25 -1.51
CA ASP A 106 -6.81 2.96 -1.71
C ASP A 106 -6.34 3.27 -3.14
N HIS A 107 -6.70 4.45 -3.62
CA HIS A 107 -6.21 5.00 -4.86
C HIS A 107 -5.15 6.05 -4.57
N LYS A 108 -4.08 6.05 -5.36
CA LYS A 108 -3.03 7.06 -5.23
C LYS A 108 -3.53 8.48 -5.45
N SER A 109 -4.58 8.65 -6.25
CA SER A 109 -5.26 9.94 -6.46
C SER A 109 -5.91 10.51 -5.18
N CYS A 110 -6.19 9.70 -4.17
CA CYS A 110 -6.65 10.20 -2.87
C CYS A 110 -5.63 11.10 -2.18
N TRP A 111 -4.34 10.95 -2.48
CA TRP A 111 -3.30 11.83 -1.97
C TRP A 111 -3.42 13.26 -2.51
N GLU A 112 -4.01 13.45 -3.69
CA GLU A 112 -4.31 14.79 -4.20
C GLU A 112 -5.30 15.52 -3.28
N LEU A 113 -6.36 14.85 -2.83
CA LEU A 113 -7.33 15.42 -1.88
C LEU A 113 -6.65 15.98 -0.62
N LEU A 114 -5.55 15.36 -0.18
CA LEU A 114 -4.80 15.72 1.02
C LEU A 114 -3.64 16.70 0.75
N THR A 115 -3.30 16.95 -0.51
CA THR A 115 -2.15 17.81 -0.89
C THR A 115 -2.52 19.00 -1.78
N ASP A 116 -3.77 19.07 -2.26
CA ASP A 116 -4.26 20.23 -2.98
C ASP A 116 -4.84 21.27 -2.00
N PRO A 117 -4.30 22.50 -1.94
CA PRO A 117 -4.81 23.54 -1.04
C PRO A 117 -6.27 23.89 -1.26
N GLN A 118 -6.78 23.83 -2.49
CA GLN A 118 -8.18 24.14 -2.78
C GLN A 118 -9.11 23.10 -2.15
N LEU A 119 -8.73 21.82 -2.19
CA LEU A 119 -9.48 20.73 -1.60
C LEU A 119 -9.31 20.69 -0.09
N THR A 120 -8.07 20.80 0.39
CA THR A 120 -7.79 20.71 1.83
C THR A 120 -8.38 21.88 2.62
N ASN A 121 -8.41 23.09 2.07
CA ASN A 121 -9.05 24.24 2.72
C ASN A 121 -10.57 24.08 2.86
N LYS A 122 -11.19 23.31 1.98
CA LYS A 122 -12.64 23.09 1.98
C LYS A 122 -13.08 22.02 2.96
N TYR A 123 -12.27 20.97 3.14
CA TYR A 123 -12.71 19.75 3.82
C TYR A 123 -12.02 19.48 5.16
N PHE A 124 -10.88 20.14 5.45
CA PHE A 124 -10.04 19.79 6.60
C PHE A 124 -9.72 21.02 7.46
N THR A 125 -9.52 20.77 8.76
CA THR A 125 -9.10 21.76 9.73
C THR A 125 -7.65 22.23 9.49
N ALA A 126 -7.24 23.33 10.12
CA ALA A 126 -5.87 23.85 10.00
C ALA A 126 -4.83 22.85 10.51
N ASP A 127 -5.12 22.14 11.60
CA ASP A 127 -4.22 21.16 12.20
C ASP A 127 -4.05 19.92 11.30
N GLU A 128 -5.13 19.39 10.73
CA GLU A 128 -5.09 18.30 9.76
C GLU A 128 -4.26 18.68 8.52
N ARG A 129 -4.48 19.88 7.97
CA ARG A 129 -3.70 20.37 6.85
C ARG A 129 -2.20 20.51 7.17
N GLN A 130 -1.86 20.87 8.41
CA GLN A 130 -0.46 20.93 8.84
C GLN A 130 0.15 19.52 8.87
N ILE A 131 -0.58 18.52 9.36
CA ILE A 131 -0.15 17.12 9.35
C ILE A 131 0.04 16.64 7.92
N PHE A 132 -0.90 16.90 7.01
CA PHE A 132 -0.80 16.49 5.62
C PHE A 132 0.43 17.09 4.93
N ARG A 133 0.67 18.39 5.05
CA ARG A 133 1.86 19.05 4.48
C ARG A 133 3.19 18.49 5.00
N ARG A 134 3.18 17.97 6.22
CA ARG A 134 4.38 17.41 6.87
C ARG A 134 4.67 15.98 6.45
N HIS A 135 3.62 15.19 6.18
CA HIS A 135 3.74 13.74 6.08
C HIS A 135 3.33 13.18 4.72
N ILE A 136 2.63 13.93 3.88
CA ILE A 136 2.13 13.47 2.60
C ILE A 136 2.83 14.23 1.48
N LEU A 137 3.42 13.47 0.56
CA LEU A 137 4.09 14.04 -0.59
C LEU A 137 3.08 14.65 -1.57
N TRP A 138 3.42 15.79 -2.13
CA TRP A 138 2.64 16.42 -3.19
C TRP A 138 2.30 15.41 -4.27
N THR A 139 1.01 15.31 -4.61
CA THR A 139 0.47 14.35 -5.57
C THR A 139 -0.61 15.03 -6.40
N ARG A 140 -0.61 14.76 -7.70
CA ARG A 140 -1.66 15.22 -8.64
C ARG A 140 -2.07 14.10 -9.58
N ILE A 141 -3.35 14.07 -9.93
CA ILE A 141 -3.81 13.29 -11.08
C ILE A 141 -3.20 13.89 -12.32
N LEU A 142 -2.53 13.07 -13.11
CA LEU A 142 -1.86 13.50 -14.34
C LEU A 142 -2.88 13.74 -15.44
N THR A 143 -3.15 15.02 -15.70
CA THR A 143 -4.05 15.51 -16.76
C THR A 143 -3.59 16.88 -17.21
N ASP A 144 -3.99 17.29 -18.41
CA ASP A 144 -3.78 18.63 -18.92
C ASP A 144 -4.62 19.63 -18.12
N ARG A 145 -3.97 20.38 -17.22
CA ARG A 145 -4.63 21.37 -16.33
C ARG A 145 -3.65 22.28 -15.62
N GLN A 146 -4.19 23.37 -15.15
CA GLN A 146 -3.53 24.23 -14.16
C GLN A 146 -3.77 23.71 -12.72
N THR A 147 -2.76 23.77 -11.87
CA THR A 147 -2.84 23.31 -10.46
C THR A 147 -1.81 24.00 -9.58
N THR A 148 -1.91 23.81 -8.28
CA THR A 148 -0.86 24.21 -7.34
C THR A 148 0.32 23.24 -7.42
N LEU A 149 1.50 23.76 -7.73
CA LEU A 149 2.77 23.04 -7.83
C LEU A 149 3.39 22.77 -6.43
N PRO A 150 4.48 21.98 -6.32
CA PRO A 150 5.07 21.63 -5.02
C PRO A 150 5.61 22.80 -4.20
N ASP A 151 6.00 23.90 -4.84
CA ASP A 151 6.46 25.15 -4.23
C ASP A 151 5.31 26.06 -3.75
N GLY A 152 4.09 25.75 -4.15
CA GLY A 152 2.87 26.49 -3.83
C GLY A 152 2.40 27.42 -4.96
N ASP A 153 3.15 27.56 -6.03
CA ASP A 153 2.80 28.37 -7.17
C ASP A 153 1.70 27.73 -8.02
N TRP A 154 0.98 28.53 -8.77
CA TRP A 154 -0.05 28.08 -9.69
C TRP A 154 0.54 27.98 -11.09
N GLY A 155 0.47 26.79 -11.69
CA GLY A 155 1.12 26.56 -12.98
C GLY A 155 0.54 25.39 -13.77
N ASP A 156 1.03 25.22 -14.98
CA ASP A 156 0.68 24.11 -15.86
C ASP A 156 1.29 22.81 -15.35
N LEU A 157 0.45 21.81 -15.15
CA LEU A 157 0.89 20.53 -14.59
C LEU A 157 1.79 19.78 -15.56
N LEU A 158 1.42 19.70 -16.84
CA LEU A 158 2.18 18.89 -17.79
C LEU A 158 3.53 19.52 -18.14
N GLU A 159 3.58 20.86 -18.26
CA GLU A 159 4.82 21.60 -18.44
C GLU A 159 5.77 21.35 -17.26
N PHE A 160 5.28 21.53 -16.03
CA PHE A 160 6.04 21.26 -14.80
C PHE A 160 6.54 19.82 -14.74
N VAL A 161 5.70 18.83 -15.06
CA VAL A 161 6.06 17.41 -14.97
C VAL A 161 7.14 17.05 -16.01
N ARG A 162 7.13 17.62 -17.20
CA ARG A 162 8.16 17.42 -18.22
C ARG A 162 9.50 18.01 -17.80
N GLU A 163 9.50 19.21 -17.22
CA GLU A 163 10.70 19.91 -16.81
C GLU A 163 11.35 19.37 -15.53
N GLN A 164 10.53 18.92 -14.58
CA GLN A 164 10.98 18.56 -13.23
C GLN A 164 11.09 17.04 -13.00
N ARG A 165 11.46 16.30 -14.05
CA ARG A 165 11.60 14.84 -14.03
C ARG A 165 12.33 14.30 -12.80
N ASP A 166 13.47 14.89 -12.44
CA ASP A 166 14.40 14.35 -11.45
C ASP A 166 13.85 14.32 -10.00
N ILE A 167 12.79 15.05 -9.74
CA ILE A 167 12.15 15.10 -8.42
C ILE A 167 10.77 14.41 -8.40
N LEU A 168 10.39 13.75 -9.48
CA LEU A 168 9.04 13.23 -9.66
C LEU A 168 9.03 11.72 -9.92
N VAL A 169 7.88 11.12 -9.63
CA VAL A 169 7.54 9.72 -9.88
C VAL A 169 6.18 9.65 -10.54
N LEU A 170 6.03 8.89 -11.62
CA LEU A 170 4.75 8.54 -12.20
C LEU A 170 4.28 7.19 -11.68
N LYS A 171 2.99 7.08 -11.37
CA LYS A 171 2.39 5.86 -10.82
C LYS A 171 1.02 5.61 -11.44
N PRO A 172 0.71 4.38 -11.87
CA PRO A 172 -0.67 4.01 -12.15
C PRO A 172 -1.53 4.20 -10.89
N ASN A 173 -2.73 4.74 -11.04
CA ASN A 173 -3.57 5.10 -9.89
C ASN A 173 -3.96 3.89 -9.03
N ARG A 174 -4.27 2.76 -9.67
CA ARG A 174 -4.84 1.56 -9.02
C ARG A 174 -3.92 0.33 -8.98
N SER A 175 -2.66 0.45 -9.38
CA SER A 175 -1.73 -0.68 -9.35
C SER A 175 -1.07 -0.84 -7.98
N TYR A 176 -0.65 -2.04 -7.66
CA TYR A 176 0.03 -2.42 -6.41
C TYR A 176 1.38 -3.09 -6.71
N GLY A 177 2.12 -3.46 -5.67
CA GLY A 177 3.39 -4.18 -5.82
C GLY A 177 4.52 -3.39 -6.49
N GLY A 178 4.36 -2.08 -6.71
CA GLY A 178 5.34 -1.26 -7.44
C GLY A 178 5.27 -1.41 -8.96
N ALA A 179 4.25 -2.13 -9.48
CA ALA A 179 4.06 -2.30 -10.91
C ALA A 179 3.78 -0.95 -11.59
N GLY A 180 4.48 -0.70 -12.71
CA GLY A 180 4.32 0.51 -13.51
C GLY A 180 4.83 1.81 -12.85
N VAL A 181 5.53 1.74 -11.73
CA VAL A 181 6.13 2.93 -11.10
C VAL A 181 7.36 3.35 -11.88
N LEU A 182 7.37 4.60 -12.35
CA LEU A 182 8.48 5.20 -13.09
C LEU A 182 9.10 6.31 -12.23
N ILE A 183 10.37 6.15 -11.88
CA ILE A 183 11.15 7.15 -11.15
C ILE A 183 11.86 8.01 -12.16
N GLY A 184 11.55 9.31 -12.21
CA GLY A 184 12.03 10.20 -13.26
C GLY A 184 13.54 10.25 -13.37
N GLN A 185 14.27 10.32 -12.25
CA GLN A 185 15.75 10.31 -12.30
C GLN A 185 16.37 8.97 -12.76
N ALA A 186 15.60 7.89 -12.84
CA ALA A 186 16.09 6.57 -13.20
C ALA A 186 15.93 6.24 -14.70
N ILE A 187 15.29 7.11 -15.47
CA ILE A 187 15.04 6.94 -16.91
C ILE A 187 15.48 8.20 -17.68
N SER A 188 15.64 8.08 -18.98
CA SER A 188 16.00 9.21 -19.84
C SER A 188 14.87 10.24 -19.96
N GLN A 189 15.18 11.44 -20.45
CA GLN A 189 14.16 12.47 -20.72
C GLN A 189 13.15 12.01 -21.78
N GLU A 190 13.64 11.34 -22.81
CA GLU A 190 12.80 10.81 -23.89
C GLU A 190 11.80 9.75 -23.37
N GLU A 191 12.27 8.79 -22.58
CA GLU A 191 11.40 7.79 -21.93
C GLU A 191 10.41 8.42 -20.98
N TRP A 192 10.80 9.48 -20.27
CA TRP A 192 9.91 10.22 -19.37
C TRP A 192 8.78 10.94 -20.11
N GLU A 193 9.12 11.62 -21.22
CA GLU A 193 8.12 12.31 -22.07
C GLU A 193 7.14 11.32 -22.70
N GLN A 194 7.64 10.22 -23.22
CA GLN A 194 6.81 9.14 -23.76
C GLN A 194 5.87 8.60 -22.68
N ALA A 195 6.37 8.34 -21.48
CA ALA A 195 5.56 7.86 -20.36
C ALA A 195 4.46 8.85 -19.94
N ILE A 196 4.73 10.15 -19.99
CA ILE A 196 3.71 11.18 -19.74
C ILE A 196 2.61 11.10 -20.79
N ASP A 197 2.97 11.03 -22.07
CA ASP A 197 2.00 10.98 -23.15
C ASP A 197 1.12 9.72 -23.09
N GLU A 198 1.73 8.57 -22.81
CA GLU A 198 1.02 7.30 -22.60
C GLU A 198 0.08 7.37 -21.37
N ALA A 199 0.56 7.94 -20.27
CA ALA A 199 -0.22 8.07 -19.03
C ALA A 199 -1.41 9.01 -19.18
N VAL A 200 -1.27 10.12 -19.91
CA VAL A 200 -2.36 11.05 -20.22
C VAL A 200 -3.39 10.45 -21.17
N ALA A 201 -2.96 9.65 -22.14
CA ALA A 201 -3.84 8.95 -23.07
C ALA A 201 -4.52 7.72 -22.48
N SER A 202 -4.03 7.22 -21.35
CA SER A 202 -4.54 6.00 -20.73
C SER A 202 -5.97 6.17 -20.19
N PRO A 203 -6.87 5.20 -20.38
CA PRO A 203 -8.18 5.18 -19.73
C PRO A 203 -8.06 5.00 -18.21
N ASP A 204 -7.02 4.31 -17.76
CA ASP A 204 -6.65 4.23 -16.34
C ASP A 204 -5.87 5.49 -15.95
N ARG A 205 -6.37 6.20 -14.95
CA ARG A 205 -5.72 7.43 -14.50
C ARG A 205 -4.35 7.13 -13.90
N TRP A 206 -3.43 8.04 -14.09
CA TRP A 206 -2.12 8.07 -13.47
C TRP A 206 -2.01 9.23 -12.50
N VAL A 207 -1.08 9.11 -11.57
CA VAL A 207 -0.69 10.23 -10.70
C VAL A 207 0.77 10.54 -10.89
N VAL A 208 1.10 11.81 -10.78
CA VAL A 208 2.45 12.29 -10.56
C VAL A 208 2.60 12.63 -9.08
N GLN A 209 3.72 12.24 -8.50
CA GLN A 209 4.01 12.47 -7.08
C GLN A 209 5.44 12.94 -6.91
N ARG A 210 5.68 13.84 -5.96
CA ARG A 210 7.04 14.17 -5.55
C ARG A 210 7.76 12.92 -5.06
N GLN A 211 9.00 12.72 -5.49
CA GLN A 211 9.80 11.58 -5.08
C GLN A 211 10.16 11.67 -3.60
N ALA A 212 10.01 10.57 -2.88
CA ALA A 212 10.51 10.44 -1.51
C ALA A 212 12.03 10.29 -1.50
N ILE A 213 12.68 10.95 -0.55
CA ILE A 213 14.09 10.67 -0.24
C ILE A 213 14.08 9.46 0.70
N LEU A 214 14.52 8.32 0.20
CA LEU A 214 14.56 7.09 0.97
C LEU A 214 15.84 7.01 1.81
N PRO A 215 15.74 6.65 3.10
CA PRO A 215 16.90 6.37 3.90
C PRO A 215 17.62 5.12 3.38
N VAL A 216 18.95 5.16 3.43
CA VAL A 216 19.81 4.01 3.13
C VAL A 216 20.42 3.54 4.46
N ASN A 217 20.31 2.24 4.71
CA ASN A 217 20.86 1.60 5.90
C ASN A 217 21.71 0.40 5.48
N GLU A 218 22.76 0.15 6.24
CA GLU A 218 23.60 -1.04 6.06
C GLU A 218 22.93 -2.26 6.71
N PHE A 219 22.87 -3.36 5.98
CA PHE A 219 22.35 -4.64 6.45
C PHE A 219 23.37 -5.74 6.30
N PRO A 220 23.52 -6.62 7.30
CA PRO A 220 24.35 -7.80 7.17
C PRO A 220 23.74 -8.78 6.17
N VAL A 221 24.49 -9.10 5.14
CA VAL A 221 24.11 -10.02 4.06
C VAL A 221 25.05 -11.22 4.08
N VAL A 222 24.50 -12.40 3.95
CA VAL A 222 25.28 -13.65 3.80
C VAL A 222 25.61 -13.82 2.32
N GLY A 223 26.87 -13.71 1.97
CA GLY A 223 27.35 -13.93 0.60
C GLY A 223 27.31 -15.39 0.17
N PRO A 224 27.54 -15.66 -1.13
CA PRO A 224 27.60 -17.03 -1.66
C PRO A 224 28.71 -17.89 -1.02
N ASP A 225 29.73 -17.25 -0.48
CA ASP A 225 30.86 -17.89 0.23
C ASP A 225 30.55 -18.20 1.71
N GLY A 226 29.34 -17.87 2.19
CA GLY A 226 28.92 -18.04 3.57
C GLY A 226 29.42 -16.94 4.52
N ASN A 227 30.20 -15.98 4.03
CA ASN A 227 30.66 -14.85 4.86
C ASN A 227 29.59 -13.76 4.97
N VAL A 228 29.58 -13.06 6.10
CA VAL A 228 28.68 -11.92 6.33
C VAL A 228 29.42 -10.64 5.99
N HIS A 229 28.80 -9.78 5.19
CA HIS A 229 29.27 -8.44 4.88
C HIS A 229 28.10 -7.46 4.89
N ASP A 230 28.37 -6.20 5.19
CA ASP A 230 27.35 -5.16 5.20
C ASP A 230 27.13 -4.60 3.80
N GLU A 231 25.86 -4.47 3.40
CA GLU A 231 25.46 -3.89 2.12
C GLU A 231 24.43 -2.78 2.32
N PRO A 232 24.44 -1.71 1.50
CA PRO A 232 23.49 -0.63 1.58
C PRO A 232 22.13 -1.01 0.95
N PHE A 233 21.04 -0.73 1.69
CA PHE A 233 19.68 -0.93 1.23
C PHE A 233 18.83 0.32 1.47
N TYR A 234 17.98 0.65 0.51
CA TYR A 234 16.86 1.56 0.74
C TYR A 234 15.85 0.90 1.66
N THR A 235 15.32 1.66 2.62
CA THR A 235 14.35 1.16 3.58
C THR A 235 13.04 1.94 3.57
N VAL A 236 11.94 1.23 3.76
CA VAL A 236 10.59 1.80 3.87
C VAL A 236 9.86 1.13 5.02
N MET A 237 9.19 1.93 5.85
CA MET A 237 8.35 1.46 6.95
C MET A 237 6.88 1.68 6.63
N GLY A 238 6.08 0.62 6.73
CA GLY A 238 4.63 0.67 6.72
C GLY A 238 4.10 0.70 8.15
N PHE A 239 3.08 1.51 8.40
CA PHE A 239 2.45 1.65 9.71
C PHE A 239 0.97 1.31 9.62
N ALA A 240 0.50 0.45 10.51
CA ALA A 240 -0.91 0.10 10.63
C ALA A 240 -1.41 0.40 12.05
N PRO A 241 -1.91 1.62 12.31
CA PRO A 241 -2.47 1.98 13.61
C PRO A 241 -3.85 1.33 13.80
N THR A 242 -4.05 0.75 14.97
CA THR A 242 -5.33 0.15 15.38
C THR A 242 -5.68 0.58 16.81
N LYS A 243 -6.91 0.32 17.24
CA LYS A 243 -7.30 0.51 18.65
C LYS A 243 -6.51 -0.38 19.64
N HIS A 244 -5.81 -1.40 19.13
CA HIS A 244 -5.03 -2.33 19.93
C HIS A 244 -3.53 -2.04 19.93
N GLY A 245 -3.09 -1.07 19.14
CA GLY A 245 -1.68 -0.67 19.03
C GLY A 245 -1.28 -0.36 17.59
N LEU A 246 0.02 -0.24 17.39
CA LEU A 246 0.65 0.08 16.11
C LEU A 246 1.43 -1.14 15.62
N ALA A 247 1.06 -1.65 14.46
CA ALA A 247 1.90 -2.60 13.72
C ALA A 247 2.85 -1.84 12.78
N ILE A 248 4.07 -2.34 12.64
CA ILE A 248 5.09 -1.78 11.76
C ILE A 248 5.66 -2.89 10.90
N LEU A 249 5.73 -2.65 9.60
CA LEU A 249 6.36 -3.55 8.63
C LEU A 249 7.54 -2.85 7.98
N GLY A 250 8.74 -3.36 8.17
CA GLY A 250 9.96 -2.89 7.50
C GLY A 250 10.19 -3.63 6.19
N ARG A 251 10.56 -2.89 5.15
CA ARG A 251 11.00 -3.42 3.86
C ARG A 251 12.33 -2.82 3.48
N ALA A 252 13.20 -3.62 2.86
CA ALA A 252 14.50 -3.19 2.37
C ALA A 252 14.71 -3.67 0.92
N SER A 253 15.43 -2.89 0.12
CA SER A 253 15.78 -3.24 -1.25
C SER A 253 17.02 -2.48 -1.70
N GLN A 254 17.84 -3.10 -2.53
CA GLN A 254 18.94 -2.40 -3.23
C GLN A 254 18.42 -1.46 -4.34
N LYS A 255 17.13 -1.52 -4.68
CA LYS A 255 16.46 -0.65 -5.65
C LYS A 255 15.58 0.37 -4.94
N GLN A 256 15.39 1.54 -5.56
CA GLN A 256 14.54 2.61 -5.02
C GLN A 256 13.05 2.24 -4.94
N VAL A 257 12.58 1.32 -5.79
CA VAL A 257 11.23 0.75 -5.66
C VAL A 257 11.30 -0.38 -4.64
N VAL A 258 11.08 -0.03 -3.37
CA VAL A 258 11.20 -0.96 -2.23
C VAL A 258 9.91 -1.75 -2.09
N ASN A 259 9.82 -2.90 -2.77
CA ASN A 259 8.70 -3.82 -2.66
C ASN A 259 9.16 -5.28 -2.82
N VAL A 260 8.52 -6.20 -2.13
CA VAL A 260 8.83 -7.64 -2.23
C VAL A 260 8.64 -8.14 -3.66
N ALA A 261 7.55 -7.73 -4.34
CA ALA A 261 7.30 -8.06 -5.75
C ALA A 261 8.38 -7.53 -6.71
N GLN A 262 9.19 -6.55 -6.30
CA GLN A 262 10.30 -5.97 -7.05
C GLN A 262 11.67 -6.46 -6.54
N ARG A 263 11.72 -7.64 -5.95
CA ARG A 263 12.91 -8.27 -5.33
C ARG A 263 13.45 -7.52 -4.11
N GLY A 264 12.58 -6.79 -3.40
CA GLY A 264 12.85 -6.34 -2.04
C GLY A 264 12.57 -7.45 -1.04
N GLY A 265 13.03 -7.27 0.19
CA GLY A 265 12.78 -8.17 1.29
C GLY A 265 12.08 -7.48 2.46
N MET A 266 11.55 -8.25 3.37
CA MET A 266 11.15 -7.76 4.69
C MET A 266 12.40 -7.62 5.57
N CYS A 267 12.44 -6.60 6.41
CA CYS A 267 13.50 -6.41 7.40
C CYS A 267 12.92 -6.30 8.81
N GLY A 268 13.69 -6.73 9.79
CA GLY A 268 13.32 -6.60 11.20
C GLY A 268 13.20 -5.14 11.61
N VAL A 269 12.18 -4.83 12.39
CA VAL A 269 11.99 -3.51 12.99
C VAL A 269 12.20 -3.63 14.49
N PHE A 270 13.17 -2.89 15.00
CA PHE A 270 13.49 -2.88 16.41
C PHE A 270 13.08 -1.53 17.02
N SER A 271 12.31 -1.57 18.11
CA SER A 271 12.02 -0.41 18.92
C SER A 271 13.13 -0.27 19.97
N GLY A 272 13.78 0.88 20.00
CA GLY A 272 14.82 1.18 20.97
C GLY A 272 14.73 2.63 21.46
N ARG A 273 15.30 2.91 22.64
CA ARG A 273 15.55 4.30 23.02
C ARG A 273 16.69 4.81 22.14
N PRO A 274 16.64 6.07 21.64
CA PRO A 274 17.78 6.66 20.96
C PRO A 274 18.99 6.52 21.88
N ALA A 275 20.08 5.99 21.37
CA ALA A 275 21.35 6.04 22.09
C ALA A 275 21.62 7.52 22.37
N LEU A 276 21.61 7.91 23.63
CA LEU A 276 22.11 9.21 24.04
C LEU A 276 23.56 9.23 23.57
N SER A 277 23.83 9.99 22.49
CA SER A 277 25.22 10.27 22.10
C SER A 277 25.88 10.94 23.29
N LEU A 278 26.69 10.18 24.01
CA LEU A 278 27.62 10.73 24.96
C LEU A 278 28.68 11.53 24.16
N VAL A 279 28.28 12.72 23.72
CA VAL A 279 29.25 13.75 23.37
C VAL A 279 29.87 14.17 24.70
N GLY A 280 30.96 13.47 25.06
CA GLY A 280 31.79 13.83 26.17
C GLY A 280 32.28 15.27 25.96
N PRO A 281 32.37 16.08 27.04
CA PRO A 281 32.87 17.44 26.92
C PRO A 281 34.32 17.39 26.39
N ASN A 282 34.52 18.08 25.28
CA ASN A 282 35.84 18.32 24.70
C ASN A 282 36.75 18.91 25.80
N ARG A 283 37.63 18.10 26.36
CA ARG A 283 38.73 18.62 27.19
C ARG A 283 39.66 19.39 26.25
N THR A 284 39.44 20.68 26.16
CA THR A 284 40.45 21.60 25.66
C THR A 284 41.65 21.51 26.58
N ALA A 285 42.71 20.88 26.12
CA ALA A 285 44.01 20.89 26.76
C ALA A 285 44.49 22.34 26.79
N ARG A 286 44.45 22.94 27.98
CA ARG A 286 45.27 24.11 28.26
C ARG A 286 46.72 23.64 28.27
N ARG A 287 47.49 24.06 27.28
CA ARG A 287 48.95 24.13 27.40
C ARG A 287 49.27 25.46 28.06
N GLY A 288 49.85 25.40 29.26
CA GLY A 288 50.61 26.45 29.84
C GLY A 288 52.00 26.51 29.20
#